data_1e7f98a598f439ed3d416704b45ff4ba
#
_entry.id   1e7f98a598f439ed3d416704b45ff4ba
#
_cell.length_a   1.000
_cell.length_b   1.000
_cell.length_c   1.000
_cell.angle_alpha   90.00
_cell.angle_beta   90.00
_cell.angle_gamma   90.00
#
_symmetry.space_group_name_H-M   'P 1'
#
loop_
_entity.id
_entity.type
_entity.pdbx_description
1 polymer ?
#
loop_
_entity_poly.entity_id
_entity_poly.type
_entity_poly.pdbx_seq_one_letter_code
_entity_poly.pdbx_strand_id
1 'polypeptide(L)'
;YAKKIDDPNLDLPDGIEGVYATLTVALADLNLRGVSADVNFLLTDTLYSAGESFPLIANIINENLPSSTKKITIKPSTGVTSKISGSSTSGIFVSYGVDYVNLEGSNSGGTDRSLTFENTNSVTNTYVIGMFNNGIKGAQNNSIKNCIVKAGGTANNTWSIILNALG
;
A
#
# COMPACT_ATOMS: atom_id res chain seq x y z
N TYR A 1 -8.38 -2.54 11.12
CA TYR A 1 -7.08 -3.19 11.34
C TYR A 1 -6.61 -3.84 10.05
N ALA A 2 -5.34 -3.65 9.70
CA ALA A 2 -4.73 -4.41 8.61
C ALA A 2 -4.28 -5.77 9.18
N LYS A 3 -4.71 -6.85 8.57
CA LYS A 3 -4.35 -8.21 8.96
C LYS A 3 -3.32 -8.76 8.00
N LYS A 4 -2.21 -9.28 8.50
CA LYS A 4 -1.20 -9.98 7.73
C LYS A 4 -1.48 -11.48 7.79
N ILE A 5 -1.57 -12.14 6.65
CA ILE A 5 -1.70 -13.60 6.56
C ILE A 5 -0.35 -14.17 6.14
N ASP A 6 0.11 -15.19 6.89
CA ASP A 6 1.30 -16.02 6.62
C ASP A 6 2.59 -15.24 6.31
N ASP A 7 3.19 -14.67 7.36
CA ASP A 7 4.61 -14.37 7.37
C ASP A 7 5.33 -15.37 8.30
N PRO A 8 6.04 -16.34 7.76
CA PRO A 8 6.78 -17.31 8.57
C PRO A 8 7.95 -16.69 9.35
N ASN A 9 8.30 -15.41 9.09
CA ASN A 9 9.31 -14.66 9.83
C ASN A 9 8.72 -13.81 10.98
N LEU A 10 7.40 -13.71 11.08
CA LEU A 10 6.82 -13.19 12.31
C LEU A 10 6.94 -14.31 13.35
N ASP A 11 7.68 -14.06 14.40
CA ASP A 11 7.90 -15.00 15.55
C ASP A 11 6.60 -15.16 16.35
N LEU A 12 5.49 -15.35 15.64
CA LEU A 12 4.18 -15.66 16.17
C LEU A 12 3.98 -17.17 16.06
N PRO A 13 3.41 -17.83 17.06
CA PRO A 13 3.09 -19.25 16.97
C PRO A 13 2.33 -19.56 15.67
N ASP A 14 2.69 -20.66 15.02
CA ASP A 14 2.09 -21.14 13.78
C ASP A 14 0.56 -20.97 13.80
N GLY A 15 0.01 -20.26 12.83
CA GLY A 15 -1.41 -20.05 12.66
C GLY A 15 -1.99 -18.80 13.32
N ILE A 16 -1.18 -17.93 13.93
CA ILE A 16 -1.65 -16.62 14.41
C ILE A 16 -1.34 -15.56 13.35
N GLU A 17 -2.39 -15.05 12.72
CA GLU A 17 -2.32 -13.92 11.83
C GLU A 17 -1.98 -12.65 12.63
N GLY A 18 -0.94 -11.94 12.22
CA GLY A 18 -0.57 -10.68 12.84
C GLY A 18 -1.65 -9.61 12.64
N VAL A 19 -2.07 -8.97 13.72
CA VAL A 19 -3.00 -7.84 13.68
C VAL A 19 -2.24 -6.57 14.00
N TYR A 20 -2.28 -5.62 13.08
CA TYR A 20 -1.68 -4.29 13.26
C TYR A 20 -2.76 -3.26 13.57
N ALA A 21 -2.45 -2.35 14.48
CA ALA A 21 -3.37 -1.27 14.84
C ALA A 21 -3.60 -0.28 13.68
N THR A 22 -2.60 -0.11 12.79
CA THR A 22 -2.66 0.79 11.64
C THR A 22 -1.90 0.20 10.46
N LEU A 23 -2.19 0.66 9.24
CA LEU A 23 -1.41 0.35 8.04
C LEU A 23 0.01 0.91 8.14
N THR A 24 0.17 2.06 8.78
CA THR A 24 1.49 2.68 9.05
C THR A 24 2.41 1.71 9.79
N VAL A 25 1.92 1.10 10.87
CA VAL A 25 2.70 0.12 11.65
C VAL A 25 2.94 -1.17 10.85
N ALA A 26 1.94 -1.63 10.11
CA ALA A 26 2.07 -2.81 9.26
C ALA A 26 3.15 -2.64 8.18
N LEU A 27 3.18 -1.50 7.51
CA LEU A 27 4.20 -1.20 6.49
C LEU A 27 5.57 -0.93 7.11
N ALA A 28 5.64 -0.34 8.31
CA ALA A 28 6.91 -0.18 9.01
C ALA A 28 7.54 -1.55 9.36
N ASP A 29 6.74 -2.50 9.80
CA ASP A 29 7.19 -3.87 10.06
C ASP A 29 7.60 -4.59 8.77
N LEU A 30 6.83 -4.45 7.69
CA LEU A 30 7.20 -4.95 6.37
C LEU A 30 8.55 -4.40 5.90
N ASN A 31 8.76 -3.10 6.04
CA ASN A 31 9.99 -2.44 5.60
C ASN A 31 11.21 -2.93 6.39
N LEU A 32 11.02 -3.22 7.68
CA LEU A 32 12.07 -3.72 8.55
C LEU A 32 12.43 -5.19 8.25
N ARG A 33 11.46 -6.04 7.99
CA ARG A 33 11.64 -7.50 7.86
C ARG A 33 11.75 -7.98 6.42
N GLY A 34 11.13 -7.27 5.49
CA GLY A 34 10.96 -7.74 4.12
C GLY A 34 9.93 -8.87 4.02
N VAL A 35 10.09 -9.74 3.03
CA VAL A 35 9.16 -10.84 2.74
C VAL A 35 9.87 -12.18 2.57
N SER A 36 9.35 -13.23 3.18
CA SER A 36 9.81 -14.62 2.98
C SER A 36 8.83 -15.45 2.15
N ALA A 37 7.57 -15.01 2.09
CA ALA A 37 6.48 -15.60 1.31
C ALA A 37 5.53 -14.48 0.83
N ASP A 38 4.40 -14.83 0.22
CA ASP A 38 3.35 -13.87 -0.09
C ASP A 38 2.81 -13.20 1.18
N VAL A 39 2.74 -11.88 1.16
CA VAL A 39 2.19 -11.06 2.24
C VAL A 39 0.89 -10.44 1.80
N ASN A 40 -0.19 -10.68 2.54
CA ASN A 40 -1.49 -10.07 2.28
C ASN A 40 -1.90 -9.19 3.46
N PHE A 41 -1.95 -7.88 3.24
CA PHE A 41 -2.56 -6.94 4.16
C PHE A 41 -4.06 -6.88 3.88
N LEU A 42 -4.85 -7.52 4.72
CA LEU A 42 -6.31 -7.52 4.65
C LEU A 42 -6.87 -6.35 5.44
N LEU A 43 -7.52 -5.43 4.75
CA LEU A 43 -8.15 -4.26 5.34
C LEU A 43 -9.50 -4.67 5.93
N THR A 44 -9.63 -4.62 7.24
CA THR A 44 -10.84 -5.03 7.97
C THR A 44 -11.73 -3.85 8.36
N ASP A 45 -11.18 -2.63 8.31
CA ASP A 45 -11.90 -1.41 8.62
C ASP A 45 -12.39 -0.70 7.36
N THR A 46 -13.49 0.05 7.50
CA THR A 46 -14.06 0.83 6.41
C THR A 46 -13.29 2.13 6.16
N LEU A 47 -12.51 2.62 7.14
CA LEU A 47 -11.76 3.86 7.04
C LEU A 47 -10.38 3.76 7.72
N TYR A 48 -9.34 4.06 6.98
CA TYR A 48 -7.97 4.23 7.43
C TYR A 48 -7.59 5.72 7.26
N SER A 49 -7.60 6.47 8.36
CA SER A 49 -7.29 7.90 8.37
C SER A 49 -6.69 8.34 9.71
N ALA A 50 -7.48 8.32 10.78
CA ALA A 50 -7.00 8.64 12.12
C ALA A 50 -5.99 7.58 12.59
N GLY A 51 -4.85 8.03 13.11
CA GLY A 51 -3.75 7.14 13.53
C GLY A 51 -2.81 6.70 12.41
N GLU A 52 -3.15 6.96 11.14
CA GLU A 52 -2.24 6.76 10.03
C GLU A 52 -1.28 7.94 9.85
N SER A 53 -0.05 7.65 9.45
CA SER A 53 0.93 8.65 9.02
C SER A 53 1.08 8.56 7.50
N PHE A 54 0.78 9.66 6.80
CA PHE A 54 0.88 9.71 5.34
C PHE A 54 2.15 10.43 4.86
N PRO A 55 2.80 9.95 3.80
CA PRO A 55 2.39 8.78 2.99
C PRO A 55 2.61 7.45 3.71
N LEU A 56 1.75 6.47 3.40
CA LEU A 56 2.02 5.07 3.68
C LEU A 56 3.15 4.59 2.77
N ILE A 57 4.26 4.13 3.35
CA ILE A 57 5.49 3.87 2.58
C ILE A 57 5.84 2.39 2.56
N ALA A 58 6.00 1.84 1.36
CA ALA A 58 6.69 0.59 1.11
C ALA A 58 8.12 0.91 0.63
N ASN A 59 9.13 0.57 1.44
CA ASN A 59 10.55 0.79 1.17
C ASN A 59 11.40 -0.28 1.85
N ILE A 60 11.45 -1.46 1.25
CA ILE A 60 12.22 -2.59 1.79
C ILE A 60 13.68 -2.43 1.32
N ILE A 61 14.59 -2.25 2.27
CA ILE A 61 16.02 -2.03 2.01
C ILE A 61 16.92 -3.22 2.40
N ASN A 62 16.34 -4.28 2.97
CA ASN A 62 17.06 -5.50 3.33
C ASN A 62 17.07 -6.52 2.17
N GLU A 63 17.66 -7.69 2.38
CA GLU A 63 17.81 -8.74 1.37
C GLU A 63 16.51 -9.52 1.09
N ASN A 64 15.51 -9.42 1.96
CA ASN A 64 14.24 -10.12 1.84
C ASN A 64 13.25 -9.36 0.94
N LEU A 65 13.63 -9.19 -0.32
CA LEU A 65 12.87 -8.44 -1.30
C LEU A 65 11.72 -9.27 -1.89
N PRO A 66 10.62 -8.61 -2.28
CA PRO A 66 9.56 -9.25 -3.05
C PRO A 66 10.07 -9.76 -4.41
N SER A 67 9.40 -10.78 -4.93
CA SER A 67 9.70 -11.43 -6.20
C SER A 67 8.41 -11.97 -6.84
N SER A 68 8.54 -12.62 -7.99
CA SER A 68 7.39 -13.27 -8.65
C SER A 68 6.69 -14.35 -7.79
N THR A 69 7.42 -14.91 -6.81
CA THR A 69 6.93 -15.94 -5.87
C THR A 69 6.73 -15.43 -4.45
N LYS A 70 6.99 -14.16 -4.19
CA LYS A 70 6.84 -13.50 -2.89
C LYS A 70 6.29 -12.10 -3.11
N LYS A 71 4.98 -11.98 -3.16
CA LYS A 71 4.28 -10.73 -3.50
C LYS A 71 3.72 -10.05 -2.26
N ILE A 72 3.58 -8.75 -2.34
CA ILE A 72 2.88 -7.95 -1.35
C ILE A 72 1.53 -7.55 -1.93
N THR A 73 0.45 -7.85 -1.24
CA THR A 73 -0.90 -7.45 -1.66
C THR A 73 -1.59 -6.68 -0.55
N ILE A 74 -2.10 -5.50 -0.88
CA ILE A 74 -2.97 -4.71 0.00
C ILE A 74 -4.36 -4.75 -0.60
N LYS A 75 -5.34 -5.27 0.14
CA LYS A 75 -6.72 -5.42 -0.34
C LYS A 75 -7.74 -5.39 0.80
N PRO A 76 -9.00 -5.03 0.54
CA PRO A 76 -10.06 -5.19 1.53
C PRO A 76 -10.29 -6.66 1.87
N SER A 77 -10.68 -6.94 3.09
CA SER A 77 -11.24 -8.24 3.48
C SER A 77 -12.54 -8.51 2.73
N THR A 78 -12.88 -9.78 2.59
CA THR A 78 -14.14 -10.19 1.95
C THR A 78 -15.33 -9.47 2.57
N GLY A 79 -16.17 -8.84 1.73
CA GLY A 79 -17.35 -8.09 2.15
C GLY A 79 -17.08 -6.71 2.76
N VAL A 80 -15.81 -6.30 2.90
CA VAL A 80 -15.47 -4.97 3.44
C VAL A 80 -15.21 -3.99 2.30
N THR A 81 -15.74 -2.78 2.41
CA THR A 81 -15.37 -1.66 1.55
C THR A 81 -14.52 -0.70 2.37
N SER A 82 -13.27 -0.52 1.96
CA SER A 82 -12.27 0.24 2.69
C SER A 82 -11.89 1.52 1.96
N LYS A 83 -11.62 2.56 2.74
CA LYS A 83 -11.12 3.84 2.26
C LYS A 83 -9.86 4.21 3.05
N ILE A 84 -8.77 4.48 2.34
CA ILE A 84 -7.54 5.04 2.87
C ILE A 84 -7.52 6.52 2.49
N SER A 85 -7.64 7.41 3.47
CA SER A 85 -7.86 8.84 3.22
C SER A 85 -7.06 9.71 4.17
N GLY A 86 -6.37 10.70 3.61
CA GLY A 86 -5.61 11.66 4.39
C GLY A 86 -5.23 12.89 3.59
N SER A 87 -4.54 13.83 4.23
CA SER A 87 -4.01 15.04 3.60
C SER A 87 -2.49 14.97 3.59
N SER A 88 -1.89 14.85 2.42
CA SER A 88 -0.44 14.76 2.27
C SER A 88 0.03 15.45 0.99
N THR A 89 1.14 16.17 1.08
CA THR A 89 1.84 16.72 -0.10
C THR A 89 2.67 15.68 -0.84
N SER A 90 2.92 14.53 -0.20
CA SER A 90 3.81 13.47 -0.70
C SER A 90 3.07 12.15 -0.97
N GLY A 91 1.78 12.24 -1.29
CA GLY A 91 0.95 11.08 -1.62
C GLY A 91 0.29 10.40 -0.42
N ILE A 92 -0.56 9.44 -0.72
CA ILE A 92 -1.23 8.59 0.28
C ILE A 92 -0.53 7.25 0.41
N PHE A 93 -0.20 6.63 -0.71
CA PHE A 93 0.63 5.42 -0.75
C PHE A 93 1.82 5.63 -1.66
N VAL A 94 3.00 5.26 -1.19
CA VAL A 94 4.25 5.39 -1.95
C VAL A 94 5.07 4.12 -1.87
N SER A 95 5.56 3.66 -3.01
CA SER A 95 6.54 2.58 -3.12
C SER A 95 7.87 3.13 -3.62
N TYR A 96 8.95 2.91 -2.87
CA TYR A 96 10.32 3.27 -3.26
C TYR A 96 11.13 2.02 -3.57
N GLY A 97 11.36 1.73 -4.85
CA GLY A 97 12.19 0.61 -5.30
C GLY A 97 11.68 -0.77 -4.89
N VAL A 98 10.41 -0.89 -4.52
CA VAL A 98 9.80 -2.17 -4.13
C VAL A 98 9.00 -2.72 -5.30
N ASP A 99 9.37 -3.92 -5.72
CA ASP A 99 8.72 -4.66 -6.79
C ASP A 99 7.55 -5.50 -6.27
N TYR A 100 6.70 -5.99 -7.16
CA TYR A 100 5.63 -6.96 -6.87
C TYR A 100 4.65 -6.51 -5.77
N VAL A 101 4.38 -5.21 -5.67
CA VAL A 101 3.33 -4.65 -4.82
C VAL A 101 2.03 -4.61 -5.60
N ASN A 102 1.00 -5.24 -5.08
CA ASN A 102 -0.34 -5.28 -5.66
C ASN A 102 -1.31 -4.49 -4.78
N LEU A 103 -1.88 -3.43 -5.31
CA LEU A 103 -3.01 -2.73 -4.73
C LEU A 103 -4.27 -3.28 -5.39
N GLU A 104 -5.00 -4.14 -4.68
CA GLU A 104 -6.16 -4.85 -5.21
C GLU A 104 -7.45 -4.35 -4.54
N GLY A 105 -8.31 -3.72 -5.31
CA GLY A 105 -9.53 -3.11 -4.79
C GLY A 105 -10.71 -4.06 -4.67
N SER A 106 -10.65 -5.26 -5.24
CA SER A 106 -11.75 -6.22 -5.12
C SER A 106 -11.73 -6.91 -3.75
N ASN A 107 -12.88 -6.92 -3.07
CA ASN A 107 -13.10 -7.67 -1.84
C ASN A 107 -13.72 -9.06 -2.09
N SER A 108 -14.20 -9.32 -3.32
CA SER A 108 -14.82 -10.57 -3.72
C SER A 108 -13.88 -11.47 -4.56
N GLY A 109 -12.74 -10.92 -5.01
CA GLY A 109 -11.88 -11.54 -6.01
C GLY A 109 -12.35 -11.36 -7.46
N GLY A 110 -13.38 -10.54 -7.68
CA GLY A 110 -13.94 -10.19 -8.98
C GLY A 110 -13.42 -8.84 -9.51
N THR A 111 -14.34 -7.99 -9.98
CA THR A 111 -14.06 -6.67 -10.56
C THR A 111 -14.69 -5.53 -9.78
N ASP A 112 -15.22 -5.80 -8.60
CA ASP A 112 -15.75 -4.79 -7.69
C ASP A 112 -14.64 -3.84 -7.24
N ARG A 113 -15.02 -2.60 -6.89
CA ARG A 113 -14.11 -1.53 -6.48
C ARG A 113 -14.36 -1.16 -5.04
N SER A 114 -13.86 -1.99 -4.14
CA SER A 114 -14.09 -1.87 -2.70
C SER A 114 -12.92 -1.23 -1.95
N LEU A 115 -11.88 -0.73 -2.67
CA LEU A 115 -10.79 0.03 -2.09
C LEU A 115 -10.68 1.41 -2.73
N THR A 116 -10.73 2.44 -1.88
CA THR A 116 -10.50 3.83 -2.28
C THR A 116 -9.23 4.36 -1.64
N PHE A 117 -8.36 4.96 -2.45
CA PHE A 117 -7.28 5.84 -1.99
C PHE A 117 -7.69 7.28 -2.26
N GLU A 118 -7.65 8.14 -1.25
CA GLU A 118 -8.05 9.54 -1.38
C GLU A 118 -7.07 10.47 -0.70
N ASN A 119 -6.48 11.38 -1.48
CA ASN A 119 -5.69 12.47 -0.94
C ASN A 119 -6.58 13.72 -0.89
N THR A 120 -6.89 14.20 0.31
CA THR A 120 -7.73 15.39 0.52
C THR A 120 -6.94 16.69 0.47
N ASN A 121 -5.61 16.64 0.29
CA ASN A 121 -4.78 17.82 0.15
C ASN A 121 -5.08 18.52 -1.19
N SER A 122 -5.30 19.83 -1.13
CA SER A 122 -5.68 20.65 -2.29
C SER A 122 -4.56 21.53 -2.84
N VAL A 123 -3.33 21.45 -2.30
CA VAL A 123 -2.21 22.23 -2.81
C VAL A 123 -1.69 21.63 -4.13
N THR A 124 -0.95 22.45 -4.89
CA THR A 124 -0.31 22.02 -6.15
C THR A 124 0.76 20.97 -5.90
N ASN A 125 1.04 20.15 -6.92
CA ASN A 125 2.07 19.10 -6.91
C ASN A 125 1.81 17.99 -5.89
N THR A 126 0.54 17.65 -5.64
CA THR A 126 0.16 16.50 -4.82
C THR A 126 -0.23 15.31 -5.68
N TYR A 127 -0.14 14.12 -5.11
CA TYR A 127 -0.55 12.89 -5.77
C TYR A 127 -1.21 11.94 -4.76
N VAL A 128 -1.78 10.85 -5.26
CA VAL A 128 -2.41 9.84 -4.40
C VAL A 128 -1.51 8.62 -4.26
N ILE A 129 -1.10 8.03 -5.37
CA ILE A 129 -0.22 6.86 -5.38
C ILE A 129 1.05 7.22 -6.15
N GLY A 130 2.20 6.96 -5.54
CA GLY A 130 3.52 7.14 -6.14
C GLY A 130 4.30 5.83 -6.21
N MET A 131 4.92 5.54 -7.35
CA MET A 131 5.84 4.44 -7.51
C MET A 131 7.16 4.99 -8.06
N PHE A 132 8.16 5.00 -7.23
CA PHE A 132 9.44 5.64 -7.49
C PHE A 132 10.58 4.64 -7.39
N ASN A 133 11.66 4.95 -8.06
CA ASN A 133 12.91 4.28 -7.78
C ASN A 133 13.49 4.78 -6.44
N ASN A 134 14.34 4.01 -5.80
CA ASN A 134 15.02 4.38 -4.55
C ASN A 134 16.49 4.78 -4.77
N GLY A 135 16.88 5.12 -6.00
CA GLY A 135 18.26 5.40 -6.38
C GLY A 135 19.09 4.15 -6.73
N ILE A 136 18.60 2.96 -6.41
CA ILE A 136 19.30 1.68 -6.67
C ILE A 136 18.42 0.78 -7.55
N LYS A 137 17.13 0.74 -7.28
CA LYS A 137 16.15 -0.12 -7.97
C LYS A 137 14.92 0.68 -8.37
N GLY A 138 14.33 0.33 -9.53
CA GLY A 138 13.01 0.79 -9.92
C GLY A 138 11.90 0.04 -9.18
N ALA A 139 10.71 0.58 -9.13
CA ALA A 139 9.51 -0.09 -8.64
C ALA A 139 8.84 -0.84 -9.81
N GLN A 140 9.23 -2.10 -10.02
CA GLN A 140 8.82 -2.90 -11.18
C GLN A 140 7.77 -3.94 -10.80
N ASN A 141 7.04 -4.45 -11.81
CA ASN A 141 6.06 -5.53 -11.64
C ASN A 141 4.96 -5.23 -10.60
N ASN A 142 4.69 -3.96 -10.35
CA ASN A 142 3.63 -3.51 -9.45
C ASN A 142 2.29 -3.46 -10.18
N SER A 143 1.20 -3.60 -9.46
CA SER A 143 -0.14 -3.49 -10.04
C SER A 143 -1.09 -2.69 -9.17
N ILE A 144 -1.98 -1.93 -9.83
CA ILE A 144 -3.12 -1.25 -9.22
C ILE A 144 -4.36 -1.71 -9.98
N LYS A 145 -5.22 -2.48 -9.33
CA LYS A 145 -6.41 -3.06 -9.93
C LYS A 145 -7.64 -2.79 -9.08
N ASN A 146 -8.77 -2.58 -9.74
CA ASN A 146 -10.06 -2.46 -9.08
C ASN A 146 -10.12 -1.40 -7.96
N CYS A 147 -9.21 -0.41 -7.99
CA CYS A 147 -9.16 0.66 -7.01
C CYS A 147 -9.91 1.91 -7.51
N ILE A 148 -10.41 2.69 -6.56
CA ILE A 148 -10.84 4.07 -6.78
C ILE A 148 -9.71 4.97 -6.28
N VAL A 149 -9.20 5.86 -7.13
CA VAL A 149 -8.11 6.78 -6.79
C VAL A 149 -8.61 8.21 -6.95
N LYS A 150 -8.62 8.97 -5.85
CA LYS A 150 -9.16 10.33 -5.79
C LYS A 150 -8.10 11.32 -5.35
N ALA A 151 -7.76 12.26 -6.22
CA ALA A 151 -6.98 13.44 -5.87
C ALA A 151 -7.91 14.55 -5.38
N GLY A 152 -7.59 15.18 -4.25
CA GLY A 152 -8.46 16.14 -3.58
C GLY A 152 -8.46 17.55 -4.14
N GLY A 153 -7.57 17.85 -5.08
CA GLY A 153 -7.34 19.23 -5.51
C GLY A 153 -8.05 19.62 -6.80
N THR A 154 -8.51 20.88 -6.85
CA THR A 154 -8.82 21.61 -8.07
C THR A 154 -7.61 22.41 -8.58
N ALA A 155 -6.50 22.37 -7.87
CA ALA A 155 -5.27 23.04 -8.22
C ALA A 155 -4.59 22.36 -9.43
N ASN A 156 -3.85 23.13 -10.20
CA ASN A 156 -3.04 22.61 -11.30
C ASN A 156 -1.98 21.63 -10.76
N ASN A 157 -1.67 20.58 -11.53
CA ASN A 157 -0.66 19.57 -11.17
C ASN A 157 -1.00 18.73 -9.95
N THR A 158 -2.21 18.21 -9.84
CA THR A 158 -2.55 17.11 -8.96
C THR A 158 -2.68 15.82 -9.76
N TRP A 159 -2.07 14.74 -9.26
CA TRP A 159 -2.03 13.46 -9.98
C TRP A 159 -2.68 12.35 -9.16
N SER A 160 -3.48 11.53 -9.81
CA SER A 160 -3.99 10.32 -9.17
C SER A 160 -2.87 9.29 -8.97
N ILE A 161 -2.01 9.11 -9.97
CA ILE A 161 -0.89 8.17 -9.94
C ILE A 161 0.34 8.82 -10.58
N ILE A 162 1.48 8.71 -9.92
CA ILE A 162 2.79 9.09 -10.46
C ILE A 162 3.68 7.86 -10.54
N LEU A 163 4.27 7.67 -11.70
CA LEU A 163 5.35 6.71 -11.91
C LEU A 163 6.60 7.52 -12.29
N ASN A 164 7.63 7.45 -11.49
CA ASN A 164 8.87 8.15 -11.77
C ASN A 164 10.07 7.19 -11.69
N ALA A 165 10.59 6.82 -12.85
CA ALA A 165 11.91 6.26 -12.95
C ALA A 165 12.88 7.45 -13.08
N LEU A 166 13.66 7.71 -12.05
CA LEU A 166 14.82 8.58 -12.20
C LEU A 166 15.76 7.90 -13.20
N GLY A 167 15.91 8.51 -14.36
CA GLY A 167 16.91 8.13 -15.34
C GLY A 167 18.32 8.47 -14.85
#